data_e5e927705990b163ef7d23bc99894dd2
#
_entry.id   e5e927705990b163ef7d23bc99894dd2
#
_cell.length_a   1.000
_cell.length_b   1.000
_cell.length_c   1.000
_cell.angle_alpha   90.00
_cell.angle_beta   90.00
_cell.angle_gamma   90.00
#
_symmetry.space_group_name_H-M   'P 1'
#
loop_
_entity.id
_entity.type
_entity.pdbx_description
1 polymer ?
#
loop_
_entity_poly.entity_id
_entity_poly.type
_entity_poly.pdbx_seq_one_letter_code
_entity_poly.pdbx_strand_id
1 'polypeptide(L)'
;IKNIKPDLLHCITIKPCLIGGVLAKKFNLPVIVSFVGLGRVFSSDSTPLKLLRQFTIAAYKYIASNKRCIFMFEHDRDRKKLAKLVGLEEQQTIVIDGAGINPEIYKYSLEQNHDVPVVLFASRMLWSKGLGDLIEAKKILRSKNIHFTLNVAGILVENDKDAISLQVIENWHQQGLINWLGRSNNVCDLIEQSNIVALPSVYSEGVPRILLEASSVGRACIAYDVGGCDSLIIDNDNGIIVKSNSPEELADKLAFLLSNPKARVEMGIKGRKRIQDKFSSGMIISKTLKTYHDVVEG
;
A
#
# COMPACT_ATOMS: atom_id res chain seq x y z
N ILE A 1 14.68 10.08 -26.20
CA ILE A 1 16.08 9.97 -25.72
C ILE A 1 17.01 10.76 -26.63
N LYS A 2 17.13 10.44 -27.94
CA LYS A 2 18.08 11.11 -28.85
C LYS A 2 17.90 12.64 -28.91
N ASN A 3 16.66 13.14 -28.87
CA ASN A 3 16.37 14.58 -28.99
C ASN A 3 16.48 15.32 -27.65
N ILE A 4 16.16 14.64 -26.53
CA ILE A 4 16.10 15.25 -25.19
C ILE A 4 17.47 15.16 -24.49
N LYS A 5 18.25 14.07 -24.78
CA LYS A 5 19.53 13.76 -24.16
C LYS A 5 19.47 13.83 -22.62
N PRO A 6 18.60 13.05 -21.96
CA PRO A 6 18.49 13.08 -20.50
C PRO A 6 19.75 12.53 -19.85
N ASP A 7 20.10 13.04 -18.67
CA ASP A 7 21.21 12.54 -17.86
C ASP A 7 20.81 11.27 -17.09
N LEU A 8 19.52 11.10 -16.80
CA LEU A 8 18.95 9.97 -16.07
C LEU A 8 17.55 9.62 -16.60
N LEU A 9 17.22 8.35 -16.64
CA LEU A 9 15.85 7.87 -16.82
C LEU A 9 15.33 7.31 -15.51
N HIS A 10 14.19 7.82 -15.02
CA HIS A 10 13.44 7.21 -13.94
C HIS A 10 12.15 6.60 -14.48
N CYS A 11 12.04 5.30 -14.41
CA CYS A 11 10.92 4.52 -14.93
C CYS A 11 10.13 3.94 -13.76
N ILE A 12 8.83 4.16 -13.71
CA ILE A 12 7.96 3.72 -12.62
C ILE A 12 6.93 2.74 -13.18
N THR A 13 6.68 1.64 -12.50
CA THR A 13 5.83 0.51 -12.88
C THR A 13 6.41 -0.38 -13.98
N ILE A 14 5.86 -1.60 -14.11
CA ILE A 14 6.45 -2.67 -14.94
C ILE A 14 6.68 -2.28 -16.40
N LYS A 15 5.67 -1.70 -17.08
CA LYS A 15 5.78 -1.39 -18.52
C LYS A 15 6.84 -0.32 -18.81
N PRO A 16 6.83 0.87 -18.16
CA PRO A 16 7.90 1.86 -18.31
C PRO A 16 9.28 1.30 -17.90
N CYS A 17 9.38 0.51 -16.83
CA CYS A 17 10.62 -0.10 -16.38
C CYS A 17 11.23 -1.02 -17.44
N LEU A 18 10.42 -1.85 -18.10
CA LEU A 18 10.89 -2.73 -19.18
C LEU A 18 11.34 -1.93 -20.40
N ILE A 19 10.50 -1.02 -20.90
CA ILE A 19 10.80 -0.24 -22.10
C ILE A 19 11.98 0.70 -21.86
N GLY A 20 11.89 1.52 -20.80
CA GLY A 20 12.91 2.52 -20.47
C GLY A 20 14.23 1.87 -20.06
N GLY A 21 14.19 0.79 -19.29
CA GLY A 21 15.38 0.05 -18.87
C GLY A 21 16.16 -0.56 -20.06
N VAL A 22 15.44 -1.18 -21.01
CA VAL A 22 16.08 -1.70 -22.24
C VAL A 22 16.67 -0.58 -23.08
N LEU A 23 15.94 0.54 -23.23
CA LEU A 23 16.44 1.70 -23.96
C LEU A 23 17.63 2.34 -23.24
N ALA A 24 17.59 2.48 -21.94
CA ALA A 24 18.72 3.02 -21.15
C ALA A 24 19.97 2.16 -21.33
N LYS A 25 19.84 0.83 -21.27
CA LYS A 25 20.95 -0.09 -21.55
C LYS A 25 21.49 0.11 -22.96
N LYS A 26 20.61 0.21 -23.99
CA LYS A 26 21.00 0.41 -25.38
C LYS A 26 21.77 1.72 -25.61
N PHE A 27 21.37 2.80 -24.91
CA PHE A 27 21.97 4.12 -25.04
C PHE A 27 23.04 4.42 -23.98
N ASN A 28 23.40 3.43 -23.16
CA ASN A 28 24.35 3.57 -22.05
C ASN A 28 24.00 4.73 -21.10
N LEU A 29 22.72 4.88 -20.78
CA LEU A 29 22.21 5.91 -19.88
C LEU A 29 22.04 5.38 -18.45
N PRO A 30 22.26 6.21 -17.43
CA PRO A 30 21.83 5.92 -16.07
C PRO A 30 20.33 5.68 -16.02
N VAL A 31 19.88 4.70 -15.22
CA VAL A 31 18.46 4.40 -15.11
C VAL A 31 18.07 3.93 -13.71
N ILE A 32 16.95 4.43 -13.23
CA ILE A 32 16.28 3.91 -12.05
C ILE A 32 14.98 3.24 -12.50
N VAL A 33 14.80 1.98 -12.13
CA VAL A 33 13.57 1.22 -12.37
C VAL A 33 12.85 1.00 -11.04
N SER A 34 11.68 1.64 -10.87
CA SER A 34 10.95 1.69 -9.60
C SER A 34 9.73 0.81 -9.59
N PHE A 35 9.56 0.08 -8.49
CA PHE A 35 8.47 -0.85 -8.24
C PHE A 35 7.61 -0.38 -7.08
N VAL A 36 6.38 0.04 -7.39
CA VAL A 36 5.31 0.39 -6.43
C VAL A 36 4.58 -0.88 -5.95
N GLY A 37 5.22 -2.03 -6.11
CA GLY A 37 4.72 -3.38 -5.96
C GLY A 37 4.98 -4.18 -7.24
N LEU A 38 5.22 -5.48 -7.09
CA LEU A 38 5.56 -6.35 -8.24
C LEU A 38 4.34 -6.70 -9.10
N GLY A 39 3.13 -6.39 -8.64
CA GLY A 39 1.89 -6.56 -9.38
C GLY A 39 1.51 -8.01 -9.73
N ARG A 40 0.43 -8.15 -10.51
CA ARG A 40 -0.17 -9.47 -10.86
C ARG A 40 0.78 -10.42 -11.57
N VAL A 41 1.77 -9.90 -12.32
CA VAL A 41 2.76 -10.74 -13.03
C VAL A 41 3.56 -11.61 -12.08
N PHE A 42 3.88 -11.10 -10.88
CA PHE A 42 4.70 -11.80 -9.89
C PHE A 42 3.89 -12.49 -8.78
N SER A 43 2.60 -12.24 -8.68
CA SER A 43 1.73 -12.81 -7.63
C SER A 43 0.72 -13.83 -8.13
N SER A 44 0.36 -13.82 -9.42
CA SER A 44 -0.61 -14.76 -9.99
C SER A 44 0.03 -16.09 -10.38
N ASP A 45 -0.71 -17.16 -10.17
CA ASP A 45 -0.31 -18.53 -10.56
C ASP A 45 -0.87 -19.00 -11.91
N SER A 46 -1.59 -18.11 -12.63
CA SER A 46 -2.12 -18.44 -13.96
C SER A 46 -1.00 -18.69 -14.98
N THR A 47 -1.19 -19.70 -15.83
CA THR A 47 -0.19 -20.12 -16.83
C THR A 47 0.27 -18.97 -17.75
N PRO A 48 -0.63 -18.10 -18.29
CA PRO A 48 -0.20 -16.99 -19.13
C PRO A 48 0.69 -15.98 -18.37
N LEU A 49 0.37 -15.72 -17.11
CA LEU A 49 1.16 -14.78 -16.28
C LEU A 49 2.49 -15.42 -15.83
N LYS A 50 2.55 -16.73 -15.62
CA LYS A 50 3.82 -17.44 -15.38
C LYS A 50 4.77 -17.31 -16.58
N LEU A 51 4.26 -17.48 -17.80
CA LEU A 51 5.07 -17.31 -19.00
C LEU A 51 5.55 -15.86 -19.15
N LEU A 52 4.63 -14.88 -19.00
CA LEU A 52 4.97 -13.45 -19.04
C LEU A 52 6.03 -13.10 -17.99
N ARG A 53 5.95 -13.69 -16.79
CA ARG A 53 6.94 -13.53 -15.70
C ARG A 53 8.34 -13.94 -16.15
N GLN A 54 8.49 -15.06 -16.86
CA GLN A 54 9.80 -15.51 -17.34
C GLN A 54 10.42 -14.50 -18.33
N PHE A 55 9.63 -14.00 -19.26
CA PHE A 55 10.08 -12.95 -20.18
C PHE A 55 10.45 -11.66 -19.44
N THR A 56 9.65 -11.29 -18.45
CA THR A 56 9.91 -10.10 -17.60
C THR A 56 11.20 -10.25 -16.82
N ILE A 57 11.45 -11.42 -16.22
CA ILE A 57 12.69 -11.73 -15.51
C ILE A 57 13.90 -11.66 -16.46
N ALA A 58 13.80 -12.26 -17.66
CA ALA A 58 14.88 -12.21 -18.64
C ALA A 58 15.20 -10.76 -19.07
N ALA A 59 14.17 -9.94 -19.29
CA ALA A 59 14.35 -8.52 -19.59
C ALA A 59 15.00 -7.76 -18.43
N TYR A 60 14.60 -8.01 -17.18
CA TYR A 60 15.26 -7.39 -16.03
C TYR A 60 16.70 -7.84 -15.84
N LYS A 61 17.05 -9.10 -16.12
CA LYS A 61 18.45 -9.57 -16.16
C LYS A 61 19.27 -8.78 -17.19
N TYR A 62 18.71 -8.57 -18.38
CA TYR A 62 19.34 -7.74 -19.40
C TYR A 62 19.51 -6.28 -18.95
N ILE A 63 18.49 -5.69 -18.31
CA ILE A 63 18.55 -4.33 -17.77
C ILE A 63 19.60 -4.23 -16.65
N ALA A 64 19.63 -5.21 -15.74
CA ALA A 64 20.58 -5.27 -14.62
C ALA A 64 22.06 -5.35 -15.08
N SER A 65 22.31 -5.82 -16.30
CA SER A 65 23.67 -5.78 -16.87
C SER A 65 24.16 -4.37 -17.22
N ASN A 66 23.32 -3.34 -17.09
CA ASN A 66 23.73 -1.94 -17.08
C ASN A 66 24.25 -1.58 -15.67
N LYS A 67 25.56 -1.32 -15.53
CA LYS A 67 26.17 -1.01 -14.24
C LYS A 67 25.63 0.26 -13.58
N ARG A 68 25.04 1.18 -14.37
CA ARG A 68 24.36 2.40 -13.90
C ARG A 68 22.84 2.21 -13.79
N CYS A 69 22.39 0.99 -13.46
CA CYS A 69 20.97 0.69 -13.24
C CYS A 69 20.72 0.41 -11.77
N ILE A 70 19.80 1.15 -11.17
CA ILE A 70 19.30 0.92 -9.81
C ILE A 70 17.85 0.44 -9.85
N PHE A 71 17.59 -0.64 -9.12
CA PHE A 71 16.26 -1.19 -8.88
C PHE A 71 15.75 -0.64 -7.55
N MET A 72 14.76 0.25 -7.62
CA MET A 72 14.17 0.93 -6.47
C MET A 72 12.86 0.24 -6.08
N PHE A 73 12.69 -0.04 -4.81
CA PHE A 73 11.52 -0.74 -4.26
C PHE A 73 10.89 0.07 -3.13
N GLU A 74 9.57 -0.08 -2.95
CA GLU A 74 8.88 0.54 -1.81
C GLU A 74 8.99 -0.28 -0.52
N HIS A 75 9.35 -1.58 -0.59
CA HIS A 75 9.56 -2.41 0.59
C HIS A 75 10.51 -3.58 0.33
N ASP A 76 11.10 -4.07 1.41
CA ASP A 76 12.18 -5.07 1.37
C ASP A 76 11.73 -6.46 0.88
N ARG A 77 10.47 -6.85 1.08
CA ARG A 77 9.95 -8.13 0.57
C ARG A 77 10.03 -8.22 -0.95
N ASP A 78 9.57 -7.17 -1.66
CA ASP A 78 9.64 -7.14 -3.12
C ASP A 78 11.09 -7.04 -3.62
N ARG A 79 11.94 -6.26 -2.92
CA ARG A 79 13.37 -6.20 -3.20
C ARG A 79 13.99 -7.59 -3.14
N LYS A 80 13.85 -8.32 -2.03
CA LYS A 80 14.39 -9.66 -1.85
C LYS A 80 13.86 -10.64 -2.89
N LYS A 81 12.55 -10.59 -3.17
CA LYS A 81 11.90 -11.47 -4.14
C LYS A 81 12.45 -11.25 -5.55
N LEU A 82 12.48 -10.00 -6.02
CA LEU A 82 12.95 -9.71 -7.37
C LEU A 82 14.46 -9.87 -7.50
N ALA A 83 15.25 -9.44 -6.51
CA ALA A 83 16.69 -9.61 -6.49
C ALA A 83 17.09 -11.10 -6.63
N LYS A 84 16.42 -12.00 -5.91
CA LYS A 84 16.64 -13.45 -6.04
C LYS A 84 16.28 -13.98 -7.44
N LEU A 85 15.20 -13.50 -8.05
CA LEU A 85 14.74 -13.97 -9.38
C LEU A 85 15.61 -13.46 -10.52
N VAL A 86 16.11 -12.24 -10.40
CA VAL A 86 16.89 -11.56 -11.43
C VAL A 86 18.39 -11.77 -11.23
N GLY A 87 18.84 -12.02 -9.99
CA GLY A 87 20.24 -12.10 -9.63
C GLY A 87 20.85 -10.70 -9.45
N LEU A 88 20.12 -9.78 -8.78
CA LEU A 88 20.62 -8.43 -8.53
C LEU A 88 21.64 -8.45 -7.38
N GLU A 89 22.69 -7.65 -7.53
CA GLU A 89 23.64 -7.37 -6.46
C GLU A 89 23.06 -6.34 -5.48
N GLU A 90 23.55 -6.30 -4.24
CA GLU A 90 23.03 -5.41 -3.21
C GLU A 90 23.12 -3.93 -3.62
N GLN A 91 24.24 -3.55 -4.22
CA GLN A 91 24.50 -2.19 -4.72
C GLN A 91 23.57 -1.76 -5.87
N GLN A 92 22.93 -2.71 -6.55
CA GLN A 92 21.95 -2.44 -7.60
C GLN A 92 20.54 -2.24 -7.06
N THR A 93 20.34 -2.34 -5.76
CA THR A 93 19.01 -2.27 -5.17
C THR A 93 18.93 -1.22 -4.07
N ILE A 94 17.80 -0.51 -4.01
CA ILE A 94 17.49 0.42 -2.91
C ILE A 94 16.05 0.28 -2.49
N VAL A 95 15.78 0.47 -1.19
CA VAL A 95 14.42 0.57 -0.66
C VAL A 95 14.14 2.01 -0.25
N ILE A 96 13.11 2.59 -0.84
CA ILE A 96 12.55 3.89 -0.46
C ILE A 96 11.09 3.63 -0.08
N ASP A 97 10.79 3.70 1.20
CA ASP A 97 9.54 3.24 1.80
C ASP A 97 8.31 4.05 1.33
N GLY A 98 7.70 3.62 0.24
CA GLY A 98 6.50 4.22 -0.34
C GLY A 98 6.70 5.63 -0.93
N ALA A 99 5.60 6.27 -1.31
CA ALA A 99 5.60 7.62 -1.90
C ALA A 99 5.78 8.74 -0.86
N GLY A 100 5.73 8.40 0.41
CA GLY A 100 5.71 9.36 1.51
C GLY A 100 4.38 10.10 1.65
N ILE A 101 4.21 10.78 2.77
CA ILE A 101 3.05 11.59 3.07
C ILE A 101 3.48 12.95 3.63
N ASN A 102 2.73 14.01 3.29
CA ASN A 102 2.97 15.31 3.87
C ASN A 102 2.24 15.44 5.22
N PRO A 103 2.96 15.43 6.36
CA PRO A 103 2.35 15.47 7.67
C PRO A 103 1.71 16.84 8.01
N GLU A 104 1.97 17.88 7.22
CA GLU A 104 1.32 19.19 7.38
C GLU A 104 -0.05 19.26 6.69
N ILE A 105 -0.29 18.39 5.71
CA ILE A 105 -1.60 18.21 5.07
C ILE A 105 -2.44 17.24 5.93
N TYR A 106 -1.87 16.08 6.29
CA TYR A 106 -2.50 15.08 7.15
C TYR A 106 -2.03 15.30 8.59
N LYS A 107 -2.56 16.36 9.21
CA LYS A 107 -2.18 16.76 10.57
C LYS A 107 -2.69 15.77 11.61
N TYR A 108 -1.96 15.65 12.69
CA TYR A 108 -2.44 14.90 13.85
C TYR A 108 -3.73 15.54 14.39
N SER A 109 -4.74 14.72 14.63
CA SER A 109 -5.95 15.12 15.32
C SER A 109 -6.26 14.12 16.43
N LEU A 110 -6.81 14.61 17.53
CA LEU A 110 -7.30 13.73 18.59
C LEU A 110 -8.41 12.82 18.05
N GLU A 111 -8.40 11.58 18.49
CA GLU A 111 -9.47 10.63 18.14
C GLU A 111 -10.80 11.13 18.76
N GLN A 112 -11.83 11.19 17.94
CA GLN A 112 -13.16 11.59 18.38
C GLN A 112 -13.80 10.46 19.18
N ASN A 113 -14.50 10.84 20.24
CA ASN A 113 -15.29 9.89 21.01
C ASN A 113 -16.66 9.69 20.33
N HIS A 114 -16.94 8.48 19.89
CA HIS A 114 -18.20 8.08 19.28
C HIS A 114 -18.89 7.05 20.19
N ASP A 115 -20.20 7.16 20.37
CA ASP A 115 -20.99 6.14 21.08
C ASP A 115 -20.84 4.76 20.45
N VAL A 116 -20.77 4.72 19.11
CA VAL A 116 -20.46 3.54 18.32
C VAL A 116 -19.19 3.83 17.52
N PRO A 117 -18.09 3.09 17.76
CA PRO A 117 -16.83 3.32 17.04
C PRO A 117 -16.97 3.25 15.53
N VAL A 118 -16.19 4.06 14.83
CA VAL A 118 -16.20 4.17 13.38
C VAL A 118 -14.93 3.52 12.79
N VAL A 119 -15.12 2.55 11.91
CA VAL A 119 -14.07 1.95 11.08
C VAL A 119 -14.19 2.51 9.68
N LEU A 120 -13.12 3.04 9.13
CA LEU A 120 -13.04 3.51 7.76
C LEU A 120 -12.34 2.49 6.88
N PHE A 121 -12.97 2.16 5.76
CA PHE A 121 -12.34 1.53 4.61
C PHE A 121 -12.35 2.51 3.45
N ALA A 122 -11.17 2.88 2.93
CA ALA A 122 -11.07 3.80 1.79
C ALA A 122 -10.10 3.25 0.74
N SER A 123 -10.63 2.86 -0.43
CA SER A 123 -9.85 2.23 -1.49
C SER A 123 -10.60 2.26 -2.83
N ARG A 124 -9.96 1.77 -3.89
CA ARG A 124 -10.68 1.36 -5.10
C ARG A 124 -11.58 0.17 -4.76
N MET A 125 -12.77 0.13 -5.32
CA MET A 125 -13.73 -0.96 -5.07
C MET A 125 -13.35 -2.21 -5.85
N LEU A 126 -12.38 -2.94 -5.31
CA LEU A 126 -11.86 -4.21 -5.83
C LEU A 126 -11.96 -5.27 -4.73
N TRP A 127 -12.31 -6.51 -5.09
CA TRP A 127 -12.36 -7.63 -4.15
C TRP A 127 -11.03 -7.85 -3.43
N SER A 128 -9.92 -7.71 -4.17
CA SER A 128 -8.57 -7.86 -3.62
C SER A 128 -8.19 -6.81 -2.57
N LYS A 129 -8.99 -5.76 -2.38
CA LYS A 129 -8.80 -4.80 -1.29
C LYS A 129 -9.40 -5.25 0.04
N GLY A 130 -10.13 -6.37 0.04
CA GLY A 130 -10.57 -7.05 1.25
C GLY A 130 -11.83 -6.49 1.89
N LEU A 131 -12.64 -5.68 1.17
CA LEU A 131 -13.91 -5.19 1.72
C LEU A 131 -14.85 -6.34 2.06
N GLY A 132 -14.84 -7.43 1.27
CA GLY A 132 -15.63 -8.63 1.56
C GLY A 132 -15.30 -9.24 2.92
N ASP A 133 -13.99 -9.41 3.20
CA ASP A 133 -13.52 -9.97 4.47
C ASP A 133 -13.86 -9.06 5.66
N LEU A 134 -13.79 -7.73 5.46
CA LEU A 134 -14.17 -6.77 6.49
C LEU A 134 -15.67 -6.80 6.80
N ILE A 135 -16.50 -7.06 5.79
CA ILE A 135 -17.95 -7.27 5.98
C ILE A 135 -18.23 -8.58 6.73
N GLU A 136 -17.54 -9.67 6.38
CA GLU A 136 -17.68 -10.92 7.12
C GLU A 136 -17.20 -10.78 8.57
N ALA A 137 -16.07 -10.10 8.80
CA ALA A 137 -15.62 -9.75 10.15
C ALA A 137 -16.68 -8.93 10.92
N LYS A 138 -17.35 -7.98 10.26
CA LYS A 138 -18.46 -7.22 10.87
C LYS A 138 -19.64 -8.12 11.26
N LYS A 139 -20.02 -9.08 10.42
CA LYS A 139 -21.09 -10.03 10.73
C LYS A 139 -20.73 -10.90 11.94
N ILE A 140 -19.50 -11.40 12.00
CA ILE A 140 -18.97 -12.19 13.13
C ILE A 140 -19.03 -11.34 14.41
N LEU A 141 -18.58 -10.10 14.39
CA LEU A 141 -18.61 -9.22 15.56
C LEU A 141 -20.04 -8.88 16.01
N ARG A 142 -20.93 -8.65 15.05
CA ARG A 142 -22.35 -8.43 15.34
C ARG A 142 -23.00 -9.62 16.05
N SER A 143 -22.65 -10.85 15.69
CA SER A 143 -23.13 -12.07 16.38
C SER A 143 -22.59 -12.20 17.81
N LYS A 144 -21.45 -11.57 18.11
CA LYS A 144 -20.84 -11.44 19.44
C LYS A 144 -21.32 -10.16 20.19
N ASN A 145 -22.33 -9.47 19.67
CA ASN A 145 -22.87 -8.20 20.22
C ASN A 145 -21.84 -7.04 20.27
N ILE A 146 -20.84 -7.07 19.38
CA ILE A 146 -19.86 -6.00 19.20
C ILE A 146 -20.25 -5.21 17.94
N HIS A 147 -20.55 -3.92 18.12
CA HIS A 147 -21.07 -3.06 17.06
C HIS A 147 -20.07 -1.95 16.70
N PHE A 148 -20.00 -1.64 15.42
CA PHE A 148 -19.26 -0.49 14.88
C PHE A 148 -19.90 -0.01 13.56
N THR A 149 -19.69 1.25 13.24
CA THR A 149 -20.06 1.81 11.94
C THR A 149 -18.93 1.52 10.95
N LEU A 150 -19.23 0.91 9.80
CA LEU A 150 -18.27 0.71 8.72
C LEU A 150 -18.53 1.74 7.62
N ASN A 151 -17.73 2.79 7.61
CA ASN A 151 -17.72 3.78 6.55
C ASN A 151 -16.86 3.27 5.39
N VAL A 152 -17.43 3.28 4.18
CA VAL A 152 -16.77 2.81 2.96
C VAL A 152 -16.72 3.95 1.95
N ALA A 153 -15.53 4.39 1.59
CA ALA A 153 -15.31 5.42 0.58
C ALA A 153 -14.43 4.89 -0.54
N GLY A 154 -14.67 5.31 -1.78
CA GLY A 154 -13.76 4.93 -2.84
C GLY A 154 -14.29 5.08 -4.25
N ILE A 155 -13.47 4.61 -5.19
CA ILE A 155 -13.71 4.75 -6.63
C ILE A 155 -14.16 3.41 -7.17
N LEU A 156 -15.30 3.40 -7.85
CA LEU A 156 -15.75 2.27 -8.66
C LEU A 156 -14.77 2.06 -9.82
N VAL A 157 -14.46 0.81 -10.10
CA VAL A 157 -13.55 0.44 -11.20
C VAL A 157 -14.37 -0.24 -12.27
N GLU A 158 -14.29 0.29 -13.49
CA GLU A 158 -14.94 -0.30 -14.65
C GLU A 158 -13.97 -1.26 -15.37
N ASN A 159 -14.53 -2.30 -15.98
CA ASN A 159 -13.79 -3.24 -16.85
C ASN A 159 -12.61 -3.98 -16.16
N ASP A 160 -12.65 -4.16 -14.84
CA ASP A 160 -11.71 -5.03 -14.11
C ASP A 160 -12.47 -6.26 -13.58
N LYS A 161 -11.91 -7.45 -13.77
CA LYS A 161 -12.51 -8.71 -13.27
C LYS A 161 -12.57 -8.79 -11.75
N ASP A 162 -11.75 -7.98 -11.09
CA ASP A 162 -11.67 -7.88 -9.63
C ASP A 162 -12.57 -6.77 -9.07
N ALA A 163 -13.32 -6.06 -9.93
CA ALA A 163 -14.20 -4.98 -9.50
C ALA A 163 -15.39 -5.46 -8.68
N ILE A 164 -15.69 -4.75 -7.60
CA ILE A 164 -16.95 -4.87 -6.88
C ILE A 164 -17.97 -3.96 -7.59
N SER A 165 -19.08 -4.55 -8.05
CA SER A 165 -20.10 -3.78 -8.74
C SER A 165 -20.85 -2.83 -7.80
N LEU A 166 -21.34 -1.71 -8.34
CA LEU A 166 -22.15 -0.76 -7.57
C LEU A 166 -23.37 -1.45 -6.92
N GLN A 167 -24.02 -2.37 -7.65
CA GLN A 167 -25.16 -3.11 -7.13
C GLN A 167 -24.83 -3.92 -5.86
N VAL A 168 -23.67 -4.53 -5.78
CA VAL A 168 -23.21 -5.26 -4.59
C VAL A 168 -23.00 -4.29 -3.42
N ILE A 169 -22.37 -3.13 -3.69
CA ILE A 169 -22.09 -2.10 -2.68
C ILE A 169 -23.41 -1.51 -2.14
N GLU A 170 -24.36 -1.18 -3.02
CA GLU A 170 -25.68 -0.68 -2.64
C GLU A 170 -26.47 -1.69 -1.84
N ASN A 171 -26.41 -2.97 -2.20
CA ASN A 171 -27.05 -4.04 -1.43
C ASN A 171 -26.47 -4.13 0.00
N TRP A 172 -25.15 -4.06 0.17
CA TRP A 172 -24.53 -4.02 1.51
C TRP A 172 -24.92 -2.78 2.30
N HIS A 173 -25.07 -1.63 1.63
CA HIS A 173 -25.52 -0.40 2.24
C HIS A 173 -26.97 -0.51 2.73
N GLN A 174 -27.88 -1.02 1.90
CA GLN A 174 -29.29 -1.24 2.24
C GLN A 174 -29.47 -2.24 3.38
N GLN A 175 -28.59 -3.25 3.48
CA GLN A 175 -28.55 -4.20 4.60
C GLN A 175 -27.95 -3.62 5.89
N GLY A 176 -27.50 -2.36 5.89
CA GLY A 176 -26.81 -1.74 7.03
C GLY A 176 -25.45 -2.36 7.38
N LEU A 177 -24.85 -3.09 6.45
CA LEU A 177 -23.51 -3.66 6.64
C LEU A 177 -22.42 -2.62 6.47
N ILE A 178 -22.62 -1.65 5.59
CA ILE A 178 -21.71 -0.53 5.35
C ILE A 178 -22.49 0.78 5.29
N ASN A 179 -21.79 1.89 5.49
CA ASN A 179 -22.23 3.22 5.12
C ASN A 179 -21.43 3.63 3.87
N TRP A 180 -22.05 3.50 2.68
CA TRP A 180 -21.39 3.86 1.42
C TRP A 180 -21.36 5.37 1.22
N LEU A 181 -20.18 5.92 1.15
CA LEU A 181 -19.92 7.38 1.01
C LEU A 181 -19.56 7.78 -0.44
N GLY A 182 -19.40 6.80 -1.34
CA GLY A 182 -18.97 7.08 -2.69
C GLY A 182 -17.51 7.56 -2.78
N ARG A 183 -17.19 8.23 -3.88
CA ARG A 183 -15.90 8.88 -4.06
C ARG A 183 -15.81 10.13 -3.18
N SER A 184 -14.83 10.19 -2.32
CA SER A 184 -14.51 11.39 -1.53
C SER A 184 -13.32 12.14 -2.13
N ASN A 185 -13.43 13.47 -2.17
CA ASN A 185 -12.31 14.36 -2.50
C ASN A 185 -11.54 14.80 -1.23
N ASN A 186 -12.11 14.54 -0.06
CA ASN A 186 -11.49 14.87 1.23
C ASN A 186 -11.42 13.61 2.11
N VAL A 187 -10.43 12.77 1.84
CA VAL A 187 -10.18 11.54 2.60
C VAL A 187 -9.66 11.88 4.01
N CYS A 188 -9.00 13.03 4.19
CA CYS A 188 -8.49 13.47 5.48
C CYS A 188 -9.61 13.59 6.52
N ASP A 189 -10.72 14.25 6.17
CA ASP A 189 -11.86 14.42 7.07
C ASP A 189 -12.49 13.05 7.45
N LEU A 190 -12.55 12.12 6.50
CA LEU A 190 -13.07 10.79 6.77
C LEU A 190 -12.17 10.03 7.76
N ILE A 191 -10.86 10.19 7.65
CA ILE A 191 -9.89 9.63 8.59
C ILE A 191 -10.04 10.28 9.96
N GLU A 192 -10.16 11.61 10.02
CA GLU A 192 -10.33 12.35 11.28
C GLU A 192 -11.59 11.94 12.04
N GLN A 193 -12.67 11.64 11.31
CA GLN A 193 -13.95 11.18 11.87
C GLN A 193 -13.97 9.67 12.18
N SER A 194 -12.91 8.94 11.93
CA SER A 194 -12.82 7.50 12.21
C SER A 194 -11.97 7.22 13.46
N ASN A 195 -12.19 6.05 14.05
CA ASN A 195 -11.38 5.52 15.15
C ASN A 195 -10.31 4.55 14.64
N ILE A 196 -10.64 3.80 13.60
CA ILE A 196 -9.78 2.78 13.01
C ILE A 196 -9.83 2.92 11.49
N VAL A 197 -8.69 2.74 10.84
CA VAL A 197 -8.63 2.58 9.39
C VAL A 197 -8.23 1.16 9.06
N ALA A 198 -9.08 0.46 8.28
CA ALA A 198 -8.90 -0.93 7.94
C ALA A 198 -8.62 -1.09 6.44
N LEU A 199 -7.56 -1.83 6.10
CA LEU A 199 -7.25 -2.23 4.72
C LEU A 199 -6.77 -3.69 4.69
N PRO A 200 -7.67 -4.68 4.80
CA PRO A 200 -7.32 -6.09 4.73
C PRO A 200 -7.14 -6.55 3.27
N SER A 201 -6.25 -5.88 2.54
CA SER A 201 -5.92 -6.21 1.16
C SER A 201 -5.30 -7.60 1.09
N VAL A 202 -5.81 -8.46 0.20
CA VAL A 202 -5.28 -9.81 -0.03
C VAL A 202 -4.21 -9.84 -1.14
N TYR A 203 -3.95 -8.69 -1.75
CA TYR A 203 -3.00 -8.53 -2.83
C TYR A 203 -1.75 -7.77 -2.37
N SER A 204 -0.57 -8.19 -2.84
CA SER A 204 0.68 -7.45 -2.56
C SER A 204 0.60 -6.03 -3.12
N GLU A 205 0.76 -5.07 -2.24
CA GLU A 205 0.82 -3.65 -2.53
C GLU A 205 2.22 -3.11 -2.20
N GLY A 206 2.57 -1.93 -2.70
CA GLY A 206 3.60 -1.11 -2.09
C GLY A 206 3.19 -0.71 -0.66
N VAL A 207 3.67 0.40 -0.16
CA VAL A 207 3.16 0.93 1.12
C VAL A 207 1.82 1.63 0.86
N PRO A 208 0.68 1.10 1.39
CA PRO A 208 -0.64 1.63 1.04
C PRO A 208 -0.84 3.06 1.51
N ARG A 209 -1.24 3.95 0.58
CA ARG A 209 -1.36 5.37 0.84
C ARG A 209 -2.36 5.69 1.96
N ILE A 210 -3.52 5.02 1.99
CA ILE A 210 -4.53 5.26 3.04
C ILE A 210 -4.01 4.95 4.44
N LEU A 211 -3.11 3.96 4.59
CA LEU A 211 -2.50 3.64 5.87
C LEU A 211 -1.46 4.69 6.28
N LEU A 212 -0.70 5.27 5.31
CA LEU A 212 0.18 6.41 5.56
C LEU A 212 -0.61 7.63 6.03
N GLU A 213 -1.72 7.94 5.34
CA GLU A 213 -2.62 9.04 5.67
C GLU A 213 -3.23 8.87 7.05
N ALA A 214 -3.76 7.68 7.36
CA ALA A 214 -4.33 7.35 8.66
C ALA A 214 -3.32 7.43 9.80
N SER A 215 -2.14 6.84 9.61
CA SER A 215 -1.05 6.93 10.59
C SER A 215 -0.60 8.39 10.79
N SER A 216 -0.59 9.20 9.72
CA SER A 216 -0.25 10.62 9.81
C SER A 216 -1.26 11.40 10.65
N VAL A 217 -2.54 11.12 10.51
CA VAL A 217 -3.61 11.73 11.33
C VAL A 217 -3.63 11.18 12.76
N GLY A 218 -2.95 10.06 13.03
CA GLY A 218 -2.90 9.43 14.35
C GLY A 218 -4.01 8.43 14.58
N ARG A 219 -4.49 7.76 13.55
CA ARG A 219 -5.48 6.67 13.67
C ARG A 219 -4.79 5.32 13.70
N ALA A 220 -5.31 4.42 14.53
CA ALA A 220 -4.88 3.03 14.53
C ALA A 220 -5.24 2.37 13.19
N CYS A 221 -4.28 1.65 12.62
CA CYS A 221 -4.45 0.94 11.36
C CYS A 221 -4.51 -0.56 11.60
N ILE A 222 -5.35 -1.26 10.81
CA ILE A 222 -5.38 -2.72 10.76
C ILE A 222 -5.30 -3.17 9.30
N ALA A 223 -4.40 -4.10 9.00
CA ALA A 223 -4.18 -4.61 7.66
C ALA A 223 -3.80 -6.10 7.68
N TYR A 224 -3.95 -6.77 6.55
CA TYR A 224 -3.35 -8.10 6.34
C TYR A 224 -1.84 -7.99 6.13
N ASP A 225 -1.13 -9.10 6.38
CA ASP A 225 0.32 -9.22 6.20
C ASP A 225 0.69 -9.37 4.72
N VAL A 226 0.45 -8.33 3.93
CA VAL A 226 0.73 -8.33 2.50
C VAL A 226 1.55 -7.12 2.07
N GLY A 227 2.43 -7.34 1.08
CA GLY A 227 3.21 -6.26 0.47
C GLY A 227 3.98 -5.43 1.48
N GLY A 228 3.84 -4.11 1.38
CA GLY A 228 4.51 -3.12 2.22
C GLY A 228 3.75 -2.71 3.48
N CYS A 229 2.67 -3.40 3.87
CA CYS A 229 1.92 -3.07 5.09
C CYS A 229 2.81 -3.18 6.34
N ASP A 230 3.65 -4.23 6.42
CA ASP A 230 4.61 -4.44 7.51
C ASP A 230 5.80 -3.47 7.51
N SER A 231 6.04 -2.77 6.42
CA SER A 231 7.02 -1.66 6.40
C SER A 231 6.53 -0.46 7.20
N LEU A 232 5.21 -0.21 7.19
CA LEU A 232 4.58 0.88 7.92
C LEU A 232 4.11 0.45 9.31
N ILE A 233 3.39 -0.67 9.41
CA ILE A 233 2.79 -1.16 10.63
C ILE A 233 3.73 -2.15 11.31
N ILE A 234 4.13 -1.85 12.54
CA ILE A 234 4.77 -2.79 13.46
C ILE A 234 3.66 -3.38 14.30
N ASP A 235 3.41 -4.68 14.13
CA ASP A 235 2.29 -5.36 14.78
C ASP A 235 2.28 -5.19 16.30
N ASN A 236 1.10 -4.86 16.84
CA ASN A 236 0.84 -4.57 18.27
C ASN A 236 1.62 -3.36 18.83
N ASP A 237 2.32 -2.57 18.02
CA ASP A 237 3.00 -1.34 18.45
C ASP A 237 2.32 -0.08 17.90
N ASN A 238 2.27 0.11 16.59
CA ASN A 238 1.66 1.27 15.95
C ASN A 238 0.45 0.93 15.08
N GLY A 239 -0.08 -0.28 15.21
CA GLY A 239 -1.22 -0.82 14.51
C GLY A 239 -1.27 -2.33 14.62
N ILE A 240 -2.13 -2.96 13.84
CA ILE A 240 -2.33 -4.42 13.87
C ILE A 240 -2.07 -4.99 12.47
N ILE A 241 -1.23 -6.03 12.42
CA ILE A 241 -1.06 -6.89 11.24
C ILE A 241 -1.74 -8.22 11.50
N VAL A 242 -2.72 -8.55 10.69
CA VAL A 242 -3.41 -9.85 10.70
C VAL A 242 -2.65 -10.79 9.78
N LYS A 243 -2.13 -11.89 10.33
CA LYS A 243 -1.18 -12.76 9.62
C LYS A 243 -1.85 -13.73 8.65
N SER A 244 -3.05 -14.17 8.94
CA SER A 244 -3.86 -14.96 8.02
C SER A 244 -4.80 -14.04 7.24
N ASN A 245 -5.07 -14.36 5.98
CA ASN A 245 -6.14 -13.69 5.23
C ASN A 245 -7.50 -14.31 5.64
N SER A 246 -7.87 -14.16 6.93
CA SER A 246 -9.05 -14.76 7.54
C SER A 246 -9.95 -13.68 8.14
N PRO A 247 -11.22 -13.63 7.74
CA PRO A 247 -12.22 -12.75 8.36
C PRO A 247 -12.37 -12.99 9.87
N GLU A 248 -12.16 -14.22 10.35
CA GLU A 248 -12.25 -14.59 11.77
C GLU A 248 -11.12 -13.92 12.57
N GLU A 249 -9.86 -14.06 12.12
CA GLU A 249 -8.73 -13.40 12.79
C GLU A 249 -8.85 -11.87 12.67
N LEU A 250 -9.31 -11.37 11.52
CA LEU A 250 -9.60 -9.93 11.34
C LEU A 250 -10.65 -9.45 12.35
N ALA A 251 -11.73 -10.23 12.57
CA ALA A 251 -12.75 -9.92 13.55
C ALA A 251 -12.19 -9.87 14.97
N ASP A 252 -11.40 -10.86 15.38
CA ASP A 252 -10.82 -10.90 16.73
C ASP A 252 -9.86 -9.71 16.97
N LYS A 253 -9.04 -9.36 15.98
CA LYS A 253 -8.15 -8.18 16.08
C LYS A 253 -8.91 -6.86 16.07
N LEU A 254 -9.99 -6.75 15.27
CA LEU A 254 -10.89 -5.60 15.30
C LEU A 254 -11.59 -5.50 16.66
N ALA A 255 -12.09 -6.60 17.24
CA ALA A 255 -12.69 -6.62 18.56
C ALA A 255 -11.76 -6.02 19.60
N PHE A 256 -10.47 -6.38 19.56
CA PHE A 256 -9.46 -5.81 20.45
C PHE A 256 -9.38 -4.29 20.30
N LEU A 257 -9.24 -3.77 19.09
CA LEU A 257 -9.15 -2.32 18.85
C LEU A 257 -10.45 -1.59 19.24
N LEU A 258 -11.62 -2.17 18.97
CA LEU A 258 -12.93 -1.59 19.32
C LEU A 258 -13.12 -1.49 20.82
N SER A 259 -12.70 -2.49 21.57
CA SER A 259 -12.87 -2.58 23.03
C SER A 259 -11.79 -1.87 23.85
N ASN A 260 -10.69 -1.45 23.21
CA ASN A 260 -9.53 -0.87 23.90
C ASN A 260 -9.15 0.52 23.36
N PRO A 261 -9.93 1.57 23.64
CA PRO A 261 -9.67 2.92 23.09
C PRO A 261 -8.29 3.47 23.48
N LYS A 262 -7.79 3.17 24.68
CA LYS A 262 -6.44 3.61 25.10
C LYS A 262 -5.35 3.02 24.22
N ALA A 263 -5.36 1.71 24.00
CA ALA A 263 -4.39 1.03 23.12
C ALA A 263 -4.49 1.55 21.67
N ARG A 264 -5.70 1.80 21.18
CA ARG A 264 -5.96 2.36 19.85
C ARG A 264 -5.33 3.76 19.69
N VAL A 265 -5.53 4.64 20.66
CA VAL A 265 -4.94 5.99 20.66
C VAL A 265 -3.42 5.93 20.73
N GLU A 266 -2.86 5.09 21.61
CA GLU A 266 -1.40 4.89 21.70
C GLU A 266 -0.79 4.39 20.39
N MET A 267 -1.43 3.42 19.72
CA MET A 267 -1.01 2.96 18.41
C MET A 267 -1.05 4.08 17.38
N GLY A 268 -2.09 4.91 17.37
CA GLY A 268 -2.20 6.07 16.48
C GLY A 268 -1.08 7.10 16.70
N ILE A 269 -0.74 7.41 17.95
CA ILE A 269 0.37 8.32 18.28
C ILE A 269 1.71 7.75 17.80
N LYS A 270 1.97 6.47 18.03
CA LYS A 270 3.18 5.79 17.54
C LYS A 270 3.22 5.73 16.00
N GLY A 271 2.06 5.53 15.37
CA GLY A 271 1.91 5.60 13.91
C GLY A 271 2.32 6.97 13.37
N ARG A 272 1.82 8.06 13.98
CA ARG A 272 2.21 9.43 13.63
C ARG A 272 3.72 9.65 13.77
N LYS A 273 4.31 9.22 14.90
CA LYS A 273 5.75 9.33 15.10
C LYS A 273 6.52 8.61 13.98
N ARG A 274 6.11 7.40 13.62
CA ARG A 274 6.75 6.63 12.55
C ARG A 274 6.66 7.33 11.18
N ILE A 275 5.53 8.01 10.89
CA ILE A 275 5.40 8.85 9.68
C ILE A 275 6.47 9.96 9.69
N GLN A 276 6.62 10.67 10.79
CA GLN A 276 7.58 11.77 10.91
C GLN A 276 9.02 11.27 10.77
N ASP A 277 9.33 10.13 11.39
CA ASP A 277 10.69 9.56 11.46
C ASP A 277 11.11 8.86 10.16
N LYS A 278 10.15 8.36 9.33
CA LYS A 278 10.53 7.48 8.21
C LYS A 278 9.77 7.73 6.90
N PHE A 279 8.51 8.16 6.95
CA PHE A 279 7.62 8.19 5.79
C PHE A 279 7.18 9.61 5.39
N SER A 280 7.77 10.66 5.95
CA SER A 280 7.46 12.02 5.52
C SER A 280 7.94 12.29 4.09
N SER A 281 7.15 13.05 3.33
CA SER A 281 7.49 13.39 1.94
C SER A 281 8.87 14.00 1.81
N GLY A 282 9.29 14.85 2.76
CA GLY A 282 10.62 15.44 2.75
C GLY A 282 11.75 14.39 2.82
N MET A 283 11.58 13.38 3.67
CA MET A 283 12.58 12.30 3.78
C MET A 283 12.61 11.43 2.52
N ILE A 284 11.46 11.09 1.98
CA ILE A 284 11.35 10.27 0.76
C ILE A 284 11.96 11.01 -0.44
N ILE A 285 11.65 12.30 -0.60
CA ILE A 285 12.22 13.15 -1.66
C ILE A 285 13.74 13.25 -1.49
N SER A 286 14.23 13.50 -0.28
CA SER A 286 15.67 13.60 0.00
C SER A 286 16.41 12.31 -0.37
N LYS A 287 15.88 11.13 0.02
CA LYS A 287 16.45 9.83 -0.35
C LYS A 287 16.44 9.61 -1.87
N THR A 288 15.33 9.98 -2.52
CA THR A 288 15.20 9.84 -3.98
C THR A 288 16.20 10.72 -4.73
N LEU A 289 16.33 11.99 -4.32
CA LEU A 289 17.31 12.93 -4.92
C LEU A 289 18.75 12.46 -4.71
N LYS A 290 19.05 11.97 -3.51
CA LYS A 290 20.38 11.38 -3.27
C LYS A 290 20.64 10.20 -4.22
N THR A 291 19.65 9.30 -4.40
CA THR A 291 19.79 8.18 -5.33
C THR A 291 20.00 8.66 -6.77
N TYR A 292 19.33 9.75 -7.21
CA TYR A 292 19.57 10.35 -8.53
C TYR A 292 21.00 10.81 -8.68
N HIS A 293 21.52 11.53 -7.69
CA HIS A 293 22.87 12.04 -7.68
C HIS A 293 23.90 10.90 -7.76
N ASP A 294 23.75 9.89 -6.88
CA ASP A 294 24.65 8.74 -6.82
C ASP A 294 24.68 7.96 -8.16
N VAL A 295 23.54 7.87 -8.88
CA VAL A 295 23.43 7.15 -10.17
C VAL A 295 23.99 7.96 -11.35
N VAL A 296 23.94 9.30 -11.29
CA VAL A 296 24.45 10.16 -12.35
C VAL A 296 25.97 10.32 -12.25
N GLU A 297 26.50 10.45 -11.02
CA GLU A 297 27.92 10.70 -10.78
C GLU A 297 28.78 9.42 -10.77
N GLY A 298 28.20 8.25 -10.43
CA GLY A 298 28.90 6.94 -10.42
C GLY A 298 28.79 6.23 -11.75
#